data_b1ef177ff0581eddbd99628e4b7ed304
#
_entry.id   b1ef177ff0581eddbd99628e4b7ed304
#
_cell.length_a   1.000
_cell.length_b   1.000
_cell.length_c   1.000
_cell.angle_alpha   90.00
_cell.angle_beta   90.00
_cell.angle_gamma   90.00
#
_symmetry.space_group_name_H-M   'P 1'
#
loop_
_entity.id
_entity.type
_entity.pdbx_description
1 polymer ?
#
loop_
_entity_poly.entity_id
_entity_poly.type
_entity_poly.pdbx_seq_one_letter_code
_entity_poly.pdbx_strand_id
1 'polypeptide(L)'
;MPFTQKILLLGSGELGREFVISAKRLGAYVIACDAYENAPAMQVADASEVFSMLDGNALRATIEKHQPDLIVPEIEAIRTEVLGELEAEGFNVVPSAKATQLTMNRDAIRDMAANELGLTTSIYGYAENFEGVWAAAQETGFPCVIKPVMSSSGKGQSKVVHAAELEEAWNYAVANMRGDRTRVIVEQFVDFDYEITLLTVRHKAGITFC
;
A
#
# COMPACT_ATOMS: atom_id res chain seq x y z
N MET A 1 13.79 -32.31 -2.80
CA MET A 1 13.54 -32.01 -1.40
C MET A 1 12.20 -31.30 -1.31
N PRO A 2 11.38 -31.50 -0.28
CA PRO A 2 10.18 -30.68 -0.10
C PRO A 2 10.59 -29.22 0.07
N PHE A 3 9.78 -28.31 -0.47
CA PHE A 3 9.97 -26.87 -0.24
C PHE A 3 9.77 -26.55 1.25
N THR A 4 10.49 -25.55 1.75
CA THR A 4 10.35 -25.15 3.15
C THR A 4 9.02 -24.42 3.41
N GLN A 5 8.56 -23.63 2.44
CA GLN A 5 7.30 -22.89 2.50
C GLN A 5 6.76 -22.62 1.10
N LYS A 6 5.44 -22.56 0.97
CA LYS A 6 4.74 -22.11 -0.23
C LYS A 6 4.26 -20.67 0.01
N ILE A 7 4.74 -19.75 -0.80
CA ILE A 7 4.46 -18.33 -0.69
C ILE A 7 3.61 -17.89 -1.87
N LEU A 8 2.53 -17.16 -1.62
CA LEU A 8 1.75 -16.47 -2.63
C LEU A 8 2.02 -14.97 -2.50
N LEU A 9 2.70 -14.42 -3.50
CA LEU A 9 3.07 -13.00 -3.57
C LEU A 9 2.01 -12.22 -4.35
N LEU A 10 1.43 -11.21 -3.72
CA LEU A 10 0.43 -10.31 -4.29
C LEU A 10 1.10 -9.01 -4.71
N GLY A 11 1.45 -8.90 -5.98
CA GLY A 11 2.27 -7.86 -6.58
C GLY A 11 3.56 -8.44 -7.13
N SER A 12 3.81 -8.28 -8.43
CA SER A 12 4.90 -8.93 -9.14
C SER A 12 5.81 -7.94 -9.86
N GLY A 13 5.95 -6.72 -9.30
CA GLY A 13 6.85 -5.70 -9.81
C GLY A 13 8.33 -6.02 -9.59
N GLU A 14 9.19 -5.01 -9.78
CA GLU A 14 10.65 -5.17 -9.67
C GLU A 14 11.08 -5.53 -8.23
N LEU A 15 10.46 -4.92 -7.22
CA LEU A 15 10.73 -5.24 -5.82
C LEU A 15 10.24 -6.66 -5.51
N GLY A 16 9.07 -7.05 -6.03
CA GLY A 16 8.56 -8.42 -5.94
C GLY A 16 9.52 -9.44 -6.55
N ARG A 17 10.19 -9.09 -7.66
CA ARG A 17 11.22 -9.96 -8.26
C ARG A 17 12.39 -10.22 -7.31
N GLU A 18 12.92 -9.18 -6.66
CA GLU A 18 14.01 -9.31 -5.68
C GLU A 18 13.57 -10.14 -4.45
N PHE A 19 12.32 -9.95 -4.02
CA PHE A 19 11.73 -10.79 -2.97
C PHE A 19 11.71 -12.27 -3.39
N VAL A 20 11.20 -12.58 -4.59
CA VAL A 20 11.15 -13.97 -5.10
C VAL A 20 12.54 -14.59 -5.14
N ILE A 21 13.54 -13.88 -5.69
CA ILE A 21 14.92 -14.37 -5.77
C ILE A 21 15.42 -14.72 -4.36
N SER A 22 15.18 -13.87 -3.37
CA SER A 22 15.60 -14.08 -1.99
C SER A 22 14.85 -15.25 -1.33
N ALA A 23 13.55 -15.36 -1.52
CA ALA A 23 12.72 -16.45 -1.01
C ALA A 23 13.15 -17.81 -1.59
N LYS A 24 13.44 -17.86 -2.90
CA LYS A 24 13.93 -19.07 -3.57
C LYS A 24 15.31 -19.52 -3.06
N ARG A 25 16.21 -18.57 -2.73
CA ARG A 25 17.49 -18.91 -2.08
C ARG A 25 17.31 -19.60 -0.72
N LEU A 26 16.19 -19.33 -0.05
CA LEU A 26 15.81 -19.99 1.21
C LEU A 26 15.02 -21.28 1.00
N GLY A 27 14.79 -21.69 -0.24
CA GLY A 27 14.10 -22.93 -0.59
C GLY A 27 12.58 -22.82 -0.63
N ALA A 28 12.01 -21.62 -0.69
CA ALA A 28 10.57 -21.42 -0.83
C ALA A 28 10.08 -21.75 -2.25
N TYR A 29 8.83 -22.22 -2.35
CA TYR A 29 8.06 -22.29 -3.59
C TYR A 29 7.21 -21.03 -3.70
N VAL A 30 7.40 -20.23 -4.75
CA VAL A 30 6.74 -18.93 -4.87
C VAL A 30 5.78 -18.90 -6.05
N ILE A 31 4.54 -18.46 -5.78
CA ILE A 31 3.50 -18.15 -6.77
C ILE A 31 3.40 -16.64 -6.85
N ALA A 32 3.72 -16.05 -8.00
CA ALA A 32 3.69 -14.61 -8.22
C ALA A 32 2.38 -14.20 -8.90
N CYS A 33 1.65 -13.25 -8.31
CA CYS A 33 0.35 -12.76 -8.80
C CYS A 33 0.44 -11.31 -9.24
N ASP A 34 -0.17 -10.97 -10.38
CA ASP A 34 -0.32 -9.58 -10.83
C ASP A 34 -1.55 -9.45 -11.76
N ALA A 35 -1.89 -8.20 -12.12
CA ALA A 35 -2.99 -7.92 -13.04
C ALA A 35 -2.60 -8.08 -14.53
N TYR A 36 -1.35 -8.35 -14.84
CA TYR A 36 -0.83 -8.50 -16.21
C TYR A 36 0.18 -9.62 -16.30
N GLU A 37 0.28 -10.21 -17.48
CA GLU A 37 1.19 -11.33 -17.78
C GLU A 37 2.66 -10.88 -17.81
N ASN A 38 3.56 -11.82 -17.52
CA ASN A 38 5.01 -11.62 -17.58
C ASN A 38 5.55 -10.50 -16.71
N ALA A 39 4.84 -10.19 -15.61
CA ALA A 39 5.35 -9.24 -14.61
C ALA A 39 6.74 -9.68 -14.10
N PRO A 40 7.60 -8.73 -13.68
CA PRO A 40 9.02 -9.02 -13.34
C PRO A 40 9.22 -10.20 -12.38
N ALA A 41 8.41 -10.31 -11.32
CA ALA A 41 8.52 -11.42 -10.37
C ALA A 41 8.08 -12.78 -10.95
N MET A 42 7.13 -12.78 -11.88
CA MET A 42 6.66 -14.02 -12.53
C MET A 42 7.76 -14.71 -13.33
N GLN A 43 8.74 -13.96 -13.84
CA GLN A 43 9.85 -14.48 -14.62
C GLN A 43 10.82 -15.35 -13.80
N VAL A 44 10.79 -15.24 -12.48
CA VAL A 44 11.69 -15.95 -11.55
C VAL A 44 10.95 -16.81 -10.53
N ALA A 45 9.62 -16.74 -10.49
CA ALA A 45 8.77 -17.55 -9.62
C ALA A 45 8.60 -18.98 -10.14
N ASP A 46 8.09 -19.88 -9.29
CA ASP A 46 7.80 -21.28 -9.66
C ASP A 46 6.45 -21.40 -10.40
N ALA A 47 5.51 -20.52 -10.11
CA ALA A 47 4.21 -20.42 -10.77
C ALA A 47 3.73 -18.96 -10.78
N SER A 48 2.73 -18.67 -11.61
CA SER A 48 2.14 -17.34 -11.70
C SER A 48 0.63 -17.41 -11.89
N GLU A 49 -0.07 -16.36 -11.42
CA GLU A 49 -1.51 -16.13 -11.66
C GLU A 49 -1.75 -14.69 -12.10
N VAL A 50 -2.65 -14.53 -13.06
CA VAL A 50 -2.98 -13.19 -13.62
C VAL A 50 -4.44 -12.90 -13.33
N PHE A 51 -4.69 -11.93 -12.47
CA PHE A 51 -6.02 -11.46 -12.11
C PHE A 51 -5.95 -10.08 -11.44
N SER A 52 -7.06 -9.35 -11.43
CA SER A 52 -7.16 -8.10 -10.65
C SER A 52 -7.27 -8.42 -9.16
N MET A 53 -6.28 -8.03 -8.36
CA MET A 53 -6.31 -8.22 -6.90
C MET A 53 -7.33 -7.30 -6.19
N LEU A 54 -7.95 -6.35 -6.92
CA LEU A 54 -9.11 -5.59 -6.46
C LEU A 54 -10.43 -6.40 -6.62
N ASP A 55 -10.42 -7.49 -7.40
CA ASP A 55 -11.52 -8.46 -7.43
C ASP A 55 -11.36 -9.43 -6.26
N GLY A 56 -12.17 -9.21 -5.20
CA GLY A 56 -12.11 -10.03 -3.99
C GLY A 56 -12.45 -11.51 -4.22
N ASN A 57 -13.31 -11.83 -5.20
CA ASN A 57 -13.66 -13.21 -5.52
C ASN A 57 -12.49 -13.92 -6.20
N ALA A 58 -11.84 -13.27 -7.16
CA ALA A 58 -10.66 -13.80 -7.84
C ALA A 58 -9.49 -13.97 -6.85
N LEU A 59 -9.28 -13.00 -5.96
CA LEU A 59 -8.27 -13.07 -4.91
C LEU A 59 -8.49 -14.28 -3.98
N ARG A 60 -9.70 -14.44 -3.44
CA ARG A 60 -10.08 -15.57 -2.59
C ARG A 60 -9.89 -16.89 -3.32
N ALA A 61 -10.45 -17.03 -4.52
CA ALA A 61 -10.36 -18.26 -5.30
C ALA A 61 -8.90 -18.67 -5.60
N THR A 62 -8.03 -17.69 -5.87
CA THR A 62 -6.60 -17.94 -6.11
C THR A 62 -5.90 -18.45 -4.84
N ILE A 63 -6.17 -17.81 -3.69
CA ILE A 63 -5.58 -18.23 -2.40
C ILE A 63 -6.07 -19.63 -2.02
N GLU A 64 -7.38 -19.89 -2.13
CA GLU A 64 -7.96 -21.22 -1.85
C GLU A 64 -7.45 -22.30 -2.81
N LYS A 65 -7.26 -21.99 -4.09
CA LYS A 65 -6.68 -22.91 -5.09
C LYS A 65 -5.27 -23.35 -4.69
N HIS A 66 -4.45 -22.42 -4.26
CA HIS A 66 -3.03 -22.68 -4.02
C HIS A 66 -2.72 -23.14 -2.60
N GLN A 67 -3.58 -22.84 -1.62
CA GLN A 67 -3.36 -23.17 -0.20
C GLN A 67 -1.91 -22.82 0.25
N PRO A 68 -1.51 -21.52 0.19
CA PRO A 68 -0.15 -21.13 0.53
C PRO A 68 0.07 -21.15 2.06
N ASP A 69 1.32 -21.37 2.48
CA ASP A 69 1.73 -21.24 3.88
C ASP A 69 1.81 -19.76 4.29
N LEU A 70 2.15 -18.89 3.33
CA LEU A 70 2.25 -17.45 3.53
C LEU A 70 1.62 -16.70 2.36
N ILE A 71 0.84 -15.66 2.67
CA ILE A 71 0.33 -14.66 1.72
C ILE A 71 1.10 -13.37 1.96
N VAL A 72 1.77 -12.87 0.93
CA VAL A 72 2.63 -11.68 1.03
C VAL A 72 2.10 -10.57 0.13
N PRO A 73 1.35 -9.59 0.69
CA PRO A 73 0.95 -8.40 -0.05
C PRO A 73 2.16 -7.48 -0.30
N GLU A 74 2.36 -7.04 -1.55
CA GLU A 74 3.47 -6.18 -1.95
C GLU A 74 3.01 -4.85 -2.57
N ILE A 75 1.87 -4.84 -3.27
CA ILE A 75 1.32 -3.63 -3.90
C ILE A 75 0.11 -3.08 -3.15
N GLU A 76 -0.25 -1.81 -3.45
CA GLU A 76 -1.35 -1.11 -2.78
C GLU A 76 -2.74 -1.51 -3.33
N ALA A 77 -2.81 -2.02 -4.56
CA ALA A 77 -4.07 -2.32 -5.26
C ALA A 77 -4.57 -3.74 -4.95
N ILE A 78 -4.90 -4.00 -3.68
CA ILE A 78 -5.40 -5.28 -3.18
C ILE A 78 -6.69 -5.06 -2.40
N ARG A 79 -7.63 -6.01 -2.51
CA ARG A 79 -8.84 -6.04 -1.68
C ARG A 79 -8.49 -6.54 -0.26
N THR A 80 -7.99 -5.62 0.57
CA THR A 80 -7.46 -5.94 1.91
C THR A 80 -8.52 -6.46 2.88
N GLU A 81 -9.80 -6.15 2.65
CA GLU A 81 -10.90 -6.69 3.43
C GLU A 81 -10.96 -8.22 3.32
N VAL A 82 -10.78 -8.74 2.10
CA VAL A 82 -10.74 -10.20 1.85
C VAL A 82 -9.52 -10.86 2.50
N LEU A 83 -8.37 -10.15 2.56
CA LEU A 83 -7.21 -10.65 3.30
C LEU A 83 -7.53 -10.78 4.80
N GLY A 84 -8.29 -9.83 5.36
CA GLY A 84 -8.73 -9.89 6.76
C GLY A 84 -9.67 -11.06 7.05
N GLU A 85 -10.59 -11.36 6.14
CA GLU A 85 -11.46 -12.53 6.23
C GLU A 85 -10.65 -13.83 6.19
N LEU A 86 -9.75 -13.96 5.22
CA LEU A 86 -8.88 -15.14 5.07
C LEU A 86 -7.94 -15.33 6.27
N GLU A 87 -7.42 -14.25 6.83
CA GLU A 87 -6.60 -14.30 8.06
C GLU A 87 -7.44 -14.82 9.24
N ALA A 88 -8.71 -14.40 9.36
CA ALA A 88 -9.63 -14.92 10.38
C ALA A 88 -10.00 -16.40 10.16
N GLU A 89 -9.99 -16.87 8.92
CA GLU A 89 -10.18 -18.28 8.52
C GLU A 89 -8.92 -19.15 8.75
N GLY A 90 -7.79 -18.53 9.12
CA GLY A 90 -6.55 -19.24 9.47
C GLY A 90 -5.43 -19.17 8.42
N PHE A 91 -5.61 -18.44 7.33
CA PHE A 91 -4.50 -18.17 6.41
C PHE A 91 -3.49 -17.20 7.05
N ASN A 92 -2.22 -17.39 6.75
CA ASN A 92 -1.15 -16.58 7.31
C ASN A 92 -0.76 -15.43 6.37
N VAL A 93 -1.21 -14.22 6.70
CA VAL A 93 -0.91 -12.99 5.93
C VAL A 93 0.26 -12.26 6.58
N VAL A 94 1.31 -11.95 5.82
CA VAL A 94 2.54 -11.32 6.32
C VAL A 94 2.98 -10.18 5.39
N PRO A 95 2.94 -8.93 5.87
CA PRO A 95 2.47 -8.46 7.20
C PRO A 95 0.98 -8.73 7.39
N SER A 96 0.49 -8.68 8.64
CA SER A 96 -0.92 -8.99 8.92
C SER A 96 -1.89 -8.18 8.05
N ALA A 97 -3.09 -8.72 7.78
CA ALA A 97 -4.08 -8.03 6.96
C ALA A 97 -4.40 -6.62 7.49
N LYS A 98 -4.47 -6.45 8.83
CA LYS A 98 -4.65 -5.13 9.46
C LYS A 98 -3.47 -4.19 9.16
N ALA A 99 -2.24 -4.66 9.30
CA ALA A 99 -1.05 -3.85 9.00
C ALA A 99 -0.99 -3.46 7.53
N THR A 100 -1.29 -4.41 6.63
CA THR A 100 -1.40 -4.18 5.19
C THR A 100 -2.43 -3.10 4.87
N GLN A 101 -3.64 -3.21 5.43
CA GLN A 101 -4.72 -2.25 5.23
C GLN A 101 -4.33 -0.84 5.68
N LEU A 102 -3.69 -0.71 6.85
CA LEU A 102 -3.25 0.57 7.37
C LEU A 102 -2.14 1.22 6.53
N THR A 103 -1.15 0.44 6.10
CA THR A 103 -0.01 0.97 5.34
C THR A 103 -0.35 1.29 3.89
N MET A 104 -1.35 0.62 3.32
CA MET A 104 -1.82 0.88 1.96
C MET A 104 -2.78 2.07 1.87
N ASN A 105 -3.37 2.51 2.98
CA ASN A 105 -4.30 3.63 3.04
C ASN A 105 -3.72 4.78 3.87
N ARG A 106 -3.36 5.89 3.21
CA ARG A 106 -2.80 7.07 3.91
C ARG A 106 -3.75 7.67 4.92
N ASP A 107 -5.05 7.65 4.66
CA ASP A 107 -6.06 8.12 5.61
C ASP A 107 -6.07 7.24 6.87
N ALA A 108 -6.15 5.94 6.74
CA ALA A 108 -6.22 5.03 7.87
C ALA A 108 -4.98 5.13 8.78
N ILE A 109 -3.77 5.13 8.20
CA ILE A 109 -2.54 5.24 9.01
C ILE A 109 -2.36 6.64 9.61
N ARG A 110 -2.79 7.70 8.91
CA ARG A 110 -2.75 9.07 9.43
C ARG A 110 -3.68 9.23 10.62
N ASP A 111 -4.92 8.75 10.49
CA ASP A 111 -5.92 8.85 11.54
C ASP A 111 -5.51 8.01 12.76
N MET A 112 -4.97 6.83 12.55
CA MET A 112 -4.39 6.03 13.64
C MET A 112 -3.27 6.80 14.36
N ALA A 113 -2.33 7.37 13.63
CA ALA A 113 -1.20 8.11 14.21
C ALA A 113 -1.68 9.31 15.03
N ALA A 114 -2.57 10.13 14.45
CA ALA A 114 -3.04 11.36 15.07
C ALA A 114 -4.06 11.11 16.19
N ASN A 115 -5.09 10.27 15.94
CA ASN A 115 -6.27 10.20 16.80
C ASN A 115 -6.19 9.04 17.81
N GLU A 116 -5.58 7.90 17.45
CA GLU A 116 -5.50 6.74 18.34
C GLU A 116 -4.19 6.74 19.15
N LEU A 117 -3.07 7.08 18.50
CA LEU A 117 -1.74 7.05 19.12
C LEU A 117 -1.30 8.39 19.69
N GLY A 118 -2.01 9.50 19.36
CA GLY A 118 -1.67 10.84 19.83
C GLY A 118 -0.29 11.34 19.34
N LEU A 119 0.17 10.85 18.20
CA LEU A 119 1.44 11.29 17.63
C LEU A 119 1.29 12.66 16.96
N THR A 120 2.34 13.47 17.03
CA THR A 120 2.38 14.74 16.30
C THR A 120 2.39 14.51 14.81
N THR A 121 1.38 15.04 14.11
CA THR A 121 1.28 15.04 12.66
C THR A 121 1.10 16.47 12.15
N SER A 122 1.30 16.70 10.84
CA SER A 122 0.86 17.95 10.21
C SER A 122 -0.67 18.10 10.33
N ILE A 123 -1.19 19.32 10.25
CA ILE A 123 -2.63 19.56 10.06
C ILE A 123 -3.03 18.95 8.72
N TYR A 124 -4.15 18.25 8.66
CA TYR A 124 -4.61 17.60 7.44
C TYR A 124 -6.14 17.56 7.35
N GLY A 125 -6.63 17.43 6.12
CA GLY A 125 -8.04 17.19 5.82
C GLY A 125 -8.18 16.26 4.62
N TYR A 126 -9.34 15.63 4.46
CA TYR A 126 -9.62 14.75 3.31
C TYR A 126 -10.62 15.40 2.38
N ALA A 127 -10.50 15.06 1.08
CA ALA A 127 -11.44 15.52 0.07
C ALA A 127 -11.72 14.46 -0.99
N GLU A 128 -12.96 14.41 -1.45
CA GLU A 128 -13.43 13.51 -2.52
C GLU A 128 -13.88 14.29 -3.77
N ASN A 129 -13.83 15.61 -3.70
CA ASN A 129 -14.13 16.55 -4.76
C ASN A 129 -13.32 17.83 -4.59
N PHE A 130 -13.35 18.70 -5.60
CA PHE A 130 -12.59 19.94 -5.60
C PHE A 130 -13.02 20.93 -4.51
N GLU A 131 -14.31 21.02 -4.20
CA GLU A 131 -14.82 21.88 -3.12
C GLU A 131 -14.24 21.46 -1.75
N GLY A 132 -14.15 20.14 -1.51
CA GLY A 132 -13.50 19.61 -0.31
C GLY A 132 -12.00 19.91 -0.25
N VAL A 133 -11.30 19.87 -1.39
CA VAL A 133 -9.88 20.28 -1.46
C VAL A 133 -9.72 21.74 -1.08
N TRP A 134 -10.58 22.60 -1.61
CA TRP A 134 -10.58 24.02 -1.26
C TRP A 134 -10.78 24.24 0.23
N ALA A 135 -11.79 23.59 0.82
CA ALA A 135 -12.08 23.69 2.25
C ALA A 135 -10.90 23.21 3.11
N ALA A 136 -10.35 22.03 2.79
CA ALA A 136 -9.20 21.48 3.51
C ALA A 136 -7.95 22.36 3.39
N ALA A 137 -7.71 22.98 2.22
CA ALA A 137 -6.60 23.91 2.02
C ALA A 137 -6.73 25.20 2.84
N GLN A 138 -7.95 25.65 3.11
CA GLN A 138 -8.17 26.80 4.02
C GLN A 138 -7.81 26.46 5.47
N GLU A 139 -8.05 25.22 5.90
CA GLU A 139 -7.73 24.76 7.25
C GLU A 139 -6.23 24.47 7.42
N THR A 140 -5.61 23.84 6.43
CA THR A 140 -4.16 23.50 6.48
C THR A 140 -3.27 24.72 6.23
N GLY A 141 -3.79 25.74 5.55
CA GLY A 141 -3.04 26.92 5.10
C GLY A 141 -2.13 26.62 3.90
N PHE A 142 -1.39 27.64 3.47
CA PHE A 142 -0.43 27.55 2.38
C PHE A 142 0.99 27.84 2.89
N PRO A 143 2.03 27.15 2.37
CA PRO A 143 1.92 26.07 1.39
C PRO A 143 1.31 24.81 1.99
N CYS A 144 0.57 24.04 1.16
CA CYS A 144 0.08 22.71 1.51
C CYS A 144 0.52 21.65 0.51
N VAL A 145 0.27 20.40 0.81
CA VAL A 145 0.58 19.26 -0.08
C VAL A 145 -0.70 18.46 -0.31
N ILE A 146 -1.02 18.22 -1.58
CA ILE A 146 -2.14 17.36 -1.99
C ILE A 146 -1.57 16.03 -2.44
N LYS A 147 -2.12 14.93 -1.92
CA LYS A 147 -1.69 13.56 -2.23
C LYS A 147 -2.90 12.66 -2.43
N PRO A 148 -2.93 11.75 -3.41
CA PRO A 148 -3.91 10.67 -3.41
C PRO A 148 -3.80 9.84 -2.13
N VAL A 149 -4.91 9.39 -1.58
CA VAL A 149 -4.90 8.49 -0.41
C VAL A 149 -4.20 7.19 -0.75
N MET A 150 -4.39 6.70 -1.98
CA MET A 150 -3.71 5.51 -2.49
C MET A 150 -2.87 5.86 -3.72
N SER A 151 -1.55 5.84 -3.57
CA SER A 151 -0.57 6.01 -4.67
C SER A 151 0.80 5.54 -4.22
N SER A 152 1.69 5.24 -5.18
CA SER A 152 3.08 4.88 -4.90
C SER A 152 4.07 5.88 -5.49
N SER A 153 5.27 5.91 -4.94
CA SER A 153 6.42 6.67 -5.47
C SER A 153 6.13 8.16 -5.69
N GLY A 154 5.29 8.76 -4.85
CA GLY A 154 4.95 10.19 -4.93
C GLY A 154 4.11 10.62 -6.14
N LYS A 155 3.59 9.66 -6.94
CA LYS A 155 2.72 9.97 -8.07
C LYS A 155 1.44 10.65 -7.60
N GLY A 156 1.02 11.70 -8.31
CA GLY A 156 -0.16 12.49 -7.95
C GLY A 156 0.06 13.45 -6.78
N GLN A 157 1.27 13.57 -6.23
CA GLN A 157 1.58 14.49 -5.15
C GLN A 157 1.98 15.85 -5.71
N SER A 158 1.41 16.94 -5.14
CA SER A 158 1.74 18.32 -5.48
C SER A 158 1.93 19.17 -4.24
N LYS A 159 2.97 20.00 -4.21
CA LYS A 159 3.08 21.12 -3.28
C LYS A 159 2.37 22.32 -3.89
N VAL A 160 1.45 22.89 -3.16
CA VAL A 160 0.61 24.03 -3.58
C VAL A 160 1.01 25.23 -2.73
N VAL A 161 1.48 26.28 -3.38
CA VAL A 161 1.93 27.52 -2.70
C VAL A 161 0.82 28.57 -2.68
N HIS A 162 -0.02 28.58 -3.72
CA HIS A 162 -1.10 29.53 -3.86
C HIS A 162 -2.42 28.86 -4.24
N ALA A 163 -3.54 29.41 -3.80
CA ALA A 163 -4.87 28.84 -4.04
C ALA A 163 -5.19 28.63 -5.53
N ALA A 164 -4.59 29.43 -6.44
CA ALA A 164 -4.77 29.26 -7.89
C ALA A 164 -4.23 27.93 -8.45
N GLU A 165 -3.36 27.24 -7.72
CA GLU A 165 -2.74 25.96 -8.12
C GLU A 165 -3.57 24.75 -7.70
N LEU A 166 -4.61 24.95 -6.84
CA LEU A 166 -5.38 23.84 -6.24
C LEU A 166 -6.07 22.96 -7.28
N GLU A 167 -6.64 23.55 -8.34
CA GLU A 167 -7.38 22.81 -9.35
C GLU A 167 -6.45 21.90 -10.18
N GLU A 168 -5.29 22.40 -10.56
CA GLU A 168 -4.27 21.62 -11.26
C GLU A 168 -3.77 20.47 -10.38
N ALA A 169 -3.48 20.75 -9.10
CA ALA A 169 -3.02 19.75 -8.14
C ALA A 169 -4.07 18.66 -7.87
N TRP A 170 -5.35 19.03 -7.76
CA TRP A 170 -6.45 18.08 -7.66
C TRP A 170 -6.54 17.18 -8.89
N ASN A 171 -6.56 17.77 -10.09
CA ASN A 171 -6.64 17.02 -11.34
C ASN A 171 -5.45 16.06 -11.49
N TYR A 172 -4.24 16.50 -11.14
CA TYR A 172 -3.06 15.65 -11.14
C TYR A 172 -3.16 14.52 -10.14
N ALA A 173 -3.67 14.76 -8.94
CA ALA A 173 -3.88 13.73 -7.93
C ALA A 173 -4.89 12.69 -8.41
N VAL A 174 -6.04 13.10 -8.95
CA VAL A 174 -7.08 12.20 -9.47
C VAL A 174 -6.56 11.34 -10.61
N ALA A 175 -5.80 11.92 -11.54
CA ALA A 175 -5.26 11.20 -12.70
C ALA A 175 -4.20 10.15 -12.33
N ASN A 176 -3.60 10.22 -11.14
CA ASN A 176 -2.50 9.36 -10.72
C ASN A 176 -2.80 8.51 -9.47
N MET A 177 -4.05 8.52 -9.01
CA MET A 177 -4.42 7.64 -7.89
C MET A 177 -4.54 6.18 -8.32
N ARG A 178 -4.38 5.29 -7.36
CA ARG A 178 -4.58 3.85 -7.51
C ARG A 178 -5.82 3.42 -6.72
N GLY A 179 -6.30 2.21 -7.03
CA GLY A 179 -7.51 1.68 -6.42
C GLY A 179 -8.79 2.24 -7.03
N ASP A 180 -9.90 2.08 -6.33
CA ASP A 180 -11.26 2.40 -6.78
C ASP A 180 -11.89 3.58 -6.01
N ARG A 181 -11.14 4.25 -5.13
CA ARG A 181 -11.62 5.34 -4.28
C ARG A 181 -11.03 6.69 -4.71
N THR A 182 -11.90 7.62 -5.11
CA THR A 182 -11.51 8.99 -5.41
C THR A 182 -11.42 9.79 -4.11
N ARG A 183 -10.22 9.81 -3.51
CA ARG A 183 -9.97 10.56 -2.27
C ARG A 183 -8.54 11.05 -2.19
N VAL A 184 -8.37 12.29 -1.76
CA VAL A 184 -7.06 12.91 -1.49
C VAL A 184 -6.95 13.32 -0.04
N ILE A 185 -5.71 13.42 0.44
CA ILE A 185 -5.37 14.12 1.67
C ILE A 185 -4.72 15.45 1.30
N VAL A 186 -5.14 16.52 1.98
CA VAL A 186 -4.52 17.85 1.94
C VAL A 186 -3.80 18.03 3.27
N GLU A 187 -2.50 18.27 3.24
CA GLU A 187 -1.67 18.37 4.44
C GLU A 187 -0.94 19.69 4.47
N GLN A 188 -0.82 20.29 5.65
CA GLN A 188 0.09 21.41 5.88
C GLN A 188 1.51 21.01 5.42
N PHE A 189 2.17 21.88 4.68
CA PHE A 189 3.57 21.69 4.35
C PHE A 189 4.42 21.92 5.61
N VAL A 190 5.22 20.93 5.97
CA VAL A 190 6.15 21.01 7.09
C VAL A 190 7.54 21.32 6.52
N ASP A 191 8.12 22.43 6.98
CA ASP A 191 9.50 22.81 6.64
C ASP A 191 10.44 22.13 7.65
N PHE A 192 10.96 20.96 7.28
CA PHE A 192 11.83 20.16 8.14
C PHE A 192 13.29 20.25 7.66
N ASP A 193 14.23 20.18 8.58
CA ASP A 193 15.65 20.23 8.28
C ASP A 193 16.15 18.96 7.56
N TYR A 194 15.57 17.81 7.87
CA TYR A 194 15.91 16.53 7.24
C TYR A 194 14.78 15.51 7.38
N GLU A 195 14.75 14.56 6.47
CA GLU A 195 13.86 13.40 6.48
C GLU A 195 14.66 12.13 6.73
N ILE A 196 14.11 11.22 7.51
CA ILE A 196 14.69 9.89 7.72
C ILE A 196 13.70 8.79 7.33
N THR A 197 14.22 7.69 6.86
CA THR A 197 13.50 6.43 6.77
C THR A 197 13.99 5.50 7.87
N LEU A 198 13.11 5.14 8.81
CA LEU A 198 13.41 4.15 9.84
C LEU A 198 12.82 2.81 9.45
N LEU A 199 13.67 1.91 8.96
CA LEU A 199 13.25 0.57 8.59
C LEU A 199 13.21 -0.33 9.84
N THR A 200 12.05 -0.95 10.08
CA THR A 200 11.83 -1.82 11.24
C THR A 200 11.24 -3.16 10.82
N VAL A 201 11.67 -4.22 11.48
CA VAL A 201 11.12 -5.56 11.30
C VAL A 201 10.55 -6.06 12.63
N ARG A 202 9.25 -6.32 12.67
CA ARG A 202 8.59 -6.95 13.82
C ARG A 202 8.54 -8.46 13.62
N HIS A 203 9.02 -9.20 14.60
CA HIS A 203 9.04 -10.67 14.59
C HIS A 203 8.73 -11.24 15.98
N LYS A 204 8.63 -12.57 16.12
CA LYS A 204 8.25 -13.23 17.38
C LYS A 204 9.12 -12.87 18.59
N ALA A 205 10.40 -12.56 18.38
CA ALA A 205 11.34 -12.18 19.44
C ALA A 205 11.38 -10.67 19.74
N GLY A 206 10.60 -9.82 19.02
CA GLY A 206 10.57 -8.37 19.24
C GLY A 206 10.62 -7.54 17.96
N ILE A 207 11.24 -6.39 18.03
CA ILE A 207 11.43 -5.46 16.90
C ILE A 207 12.92 -5.26 16.68
N THR A 208 13.35 -5.38 15.43
CA THR A 208 14.70 -5.06 14.99
C THR A 208 14.67 -3.80 14.12
N PHE A 209 15.64 -2.92 14.32
CA PHE A 209 15.88 -1.76 13.46
C PHE A 209 17.00 -2.12 12.47
N CYS A 210 16.80 -1.73 11.21
CA CYS A 210 17.76 -1.95 10.12
C CYS A 210 18.45 -0.64 9.73
#